data_82fb507098eeb165e98b9043dbdbdd4b
#
_entry.id   82fb507098eeb165e98b9043dbdbdd4b
#
_cell.length_a   1.000
_cell.length_b   1.000
_cell.length_c   1.000
_cell.angle_alpha   90.00
_cell.angle_beta   90.00
_cell.angle_gamma   90.00
#
_symmetry.space_group_name_H-M   'P 1'
#
loop_
_entity.id
_entity.type
_entity.pdbx_description
1 polymer ?
#
loop_
_entity_poly.entity_id
_entity_poly.type
_entity_poly.pdbx_seq_one_letter_code
_entity_poly.pdbx_strand_id
1 'polypeptide(L)' 'MAKRGRPAGANSEQTKSKILDAARLEFADNGYDGASITSIAGNAGIAPSAIYHYFQSKEKLYTEVFKQTSTAIWDSVTPA' A
#
# COMPACT_ATOMS: atom_id res chain seq x y z
N MET A 1 8.53 12.81 -20.79
CA MET A 1 8.20 12.56 -20.70
C MET A 1 7.45 12.09 -20.54
N ALA A 2 7.56 11.93 -20.35
CA ALA A 2 6.97 11.48 -20.22
C ALA A 2 6.32 11.16 -19.79
N LYS A 3 6.06 11.02 -19.46
CA LYS A 3 5.43 10.62 -19.06
C LYS A 3 4.48 10.68 -19.08
N ARG A 4 4.09 10.86 -19.26
CA ARG A 4 3.26 10.94 -19.37
C ARG A 4 2.41 10.40 -19.67
N GLY A 5 2.36 10.29 -19.66
CA GLY A 5 1.24 9.83 -19.95
C GLY A 5 0.89 8.50 -19.86
N ARG A 6 0.78 7.92 -19.38
CA ARG A 6 0.36 6.79 -19.38
C ARG A 6 -0.54 6.47 -18.62
N PRO A 7 -0.95 6.27 -18.67
CA PRO A 7 -2.29 6.27 -18.40
C PRO A 7 -2.72 5.28 -17.38
N ALA A 8 -3.72 4.51 -17.70
CA ALA A 8 -4.36 3.66 -16.72
C ALA A 8 -3.38 2.83 -15.92
N GLY A 9 -2.40 2.29 -16.58
CA GLY A 9 -1.40 1.48 -15.90
C GLY A 9 -0.64 2.27 -14.85
N ALA A 10 -0.20 3.46 -15.22
CA ALA A 10 0.53 4.30 -14.30
C ALA A 10 -0.34 4.71 -13.13
N ASN A 11 -1.61 5.02 -13.39
CA ASN A 11 -2.52 5.40 -12.34
C ASN A 11 -2.74 4.27 -11.34
N SER A 12 -2.87 3.05 -11.83
CA SER A 12 -3.06 1.89 -10.97
C SER A 12 -1.86 1.67 -10.07
N GLU A 13 -0.67 1.81 -10.63
CA GLU A 13 0.55 1.64 -9.84
C GLU A 13 0.66 2.70 -8.77
N GLN A 14 0.36 3.94 -9.13
CA GLN A 14 0.42 5.03 -8.17
C GLN A 14 -0.61 4.85 -7.07
N THR A 15 -1.82 4.46 -7.43
CA THR A 15 -2.86 4.24 -6.44
C THR A 15 -2.47 3.13 -5.49
N LYS A 16 -1.97 2.04 -6.03
CA LYS A 16 -1.54 0.92 -5.22
C LYS A 16 -0.44 1.33 -4.25
N SER A 17 0.51 2.12 -4.73
CA SER A 17 1.59 2.62 -3.90
C SER A 17 1.07 3.49 -2.77
N LYS A 18 0.12 4.37 -3.06
CA LYS A 18 -0.47 5.21 -2.04
C LYS A 18 -1.17 4.39 -0.98
N ILE A 19 -1.88 3.35 -1.40
CA ILE A 19 -2.56 2.48 -0.46
C ILE A 19 -1.54 1.80 0.46
N LEU A 20 -0.47 1.29 -0.11
CA LEU A 20 0.54 0.60 0.68
C LEU A 20 1.24 1.54 1.65
N ASP A 21 1.53 2.76 1.23
CA ASP A 21 2.13 3.73 2.13
C ASP A 21 1.21 4.08 3.28
N ALA A 22 -0.06 4.33 2.97
CA ALA A 22 -1.03 4.67 4.00
C ALA A 22 -1.25 3.49 4.95
N ALA A 23 -1.29 2.29 4.39
CA ALA A 23 -1.47 1.09 5.21
C ALA A 23 -0.30 0.87 6.13
N ARG A 24 0.91 1.09 5.64
CA ARG A 24 2.10 0.91 6.46
C ARG A 24 2.06 1.82 7.68
N LEU A 25 1.69 3.08 7.47
CA LEU A 25 1.58 4.03 8.57
C LEU A 25 0.47 3.65 9.53
N GLU A 26 -0.66 3.24 8.99
CA GLU A 26 -1.80 2.86 9.80
C GLU A 26 -1.48 1.65 10.68
N PHE A 27 -0.86 0.64 10.11
CA PHE A 27 -0.48 -0.55 10.87
C PHE A 27 0.59 -0.23 11.90
N ALA A 28 1.51 0.67 11.56
CA ALA A 28 2.56 1.05 12.49
C ALA A 28 1.98 1.79 13.70
N ASP A 29 1.01 2.66 13.45
CA ASP A 29 0.42 3.47 14.53
C ASP A 29 -0.57 2.68 15.38
N ASN A 30 -1.37 1.86 14.76
CA ASN A 30 -2.52 1.24 15.44
C ASN A 30 -2.43 -0.27 15.55
N GLY A 31 -1.43 -0.88 14.95
CA GLY A 31 -1.34 -2.32 14.92
C GLY A 31 -2.33 -2.90 13.94
N TYR A 32 -2.23 -4.21 13.72
CA TYR A 32 -3.11 -4.86 12.78
C TYR A 32 -4.57 -4.75 13.19
N ASP A 33 -4.84 -5.05 14.45
CA ASP A 33 -6.22 -5.05 14.93
C ASP A 33 -6.83 -3.65 14.95
N GLY A 34 -6.02 -2.65 15.26
CA GLY A 34 -6.52 -1.29 15.35
C GLY A 34 -6.63 -0.57 14.03
N ALA A 35 -6.00 -1.09 13.00
CA ALA A 35 -6.05 -0.46 11.69
C ALA A 35 -7.36 -0.78 11.00
N SER A 36 -7.86 0.17 10.21
CA SER A 36 -9.09 -0.04 9.47
C SER A 36 -8.91 0.36 8.01
N ILE A 37 -9.62 -0.34 7.15
CA ILE A 37 -9.60 -0.04 5.73
C ILE A 37 -10.13 1.37 5.48
N THR A 38 -11.12 1.79 6.25
CA THR A 38 -11.66 3.13 6.10
C THR A 38 -10.62 4.20 6.39
N SER A 39 -9.85 4.02 7.47
CA SER A 39 -8.78 4.97 7.78
C SER A 39 -7.70 4.98 6.73
N ILE A 40 -7.32 3.81 6.27
CA ILE A 40 -6.30 3.70 5.24
C ILE A 40 -6.75 4.42 3.99
N ALA A 41 -8.00 4.20 3.59
CA ALA A 41 -8.54 4.84 2.40
C ALA A 41 -8.56 6.36 2.56
N GLY A 42 -8.94 6.84 3.73
CA GLY A 42 -8.95 8.27 3.99
C GLY A 42 -7.57 8.88 3.85
N ASN A 43 -6.57 8.21 4.40
CA ASN A 43 -5.19 8.70 4.32
C ASN A 43 -4.65 8.62 2.90
N ALA A 44 -5.10 7.65 2.13
CA ALA A 44 -4.68 7.52 0.74
C ALA A 44 -5.46 8.44 -0.20
N GLY A 45 -6.54 9.04 0.30
CA GLY A 45 -7.33 9.95 -0.51
C GLY A 45 -8.26 9.25 -1.48
N ILE A 46 -8.71 8.05 -1.14
CA ILE A 46 -9.59 7.27 -2.00
C ILE A 46 -10.73 6.67 -1.18
N ALA A 47 -11.71 6.12 -1.87
CA ALA A 47 -12.83 5.47 -1.19
C ALA A 47 -12.40 4.09 -0.69
N PRO A 48 -13.01 3.61 0.41
CA PRO A 48 -12.69 2.26 0.90
C PRO A 48 -12.91 1.17 -0.14
N SER A 49 -13.94 1.33 -0.96
CA SER A 49 -14.20 0.34 -2.01
C SER A 49 -13.06 0.25 -3.00
N ALA A 50 -12.34 1.35 -3.20
CA ALA A 50 -11.20 1.33 -4.11
C ALA A 50 -10.07 0.45 -3.58
N ILE A 51 -9.91 0.42 -2.26
CA ILE A 51 -8.89 -0.44 -1.67
C ILE A 51 -9.21 -1.90 -1.97
N TYR A 52 -10.48 -2.28 -1.84
CA TYR A 52 -10.87 -3.66 -2.09
C TYR A 52 -10.70 -4.05 -3.55
N HIS A 53 -10.57 -3.07 -4.42
CA HIS A 53 -10.28 -3.33 -5.83
C HIS A 53 -8.86 -3.86 -6.00
N TYR A 54 -7.95 -3.43 -5.15
CA TYR A 54 -6.54 -3.79 -5.23
C TYR A 54 -6.15 -4.89 -4.24
N PHE A 55 -6.74 -4.85 -3.06
CA PHE A 55 -6.42 -5.79 -2.00
C PHE A 55 -7.72 -6.31 -1.42
N GLN A 56 -7.91 -7.59 -1.43
CA GLN A 56 -9.20 -8.20 -1.13
C GLN A 56 -9.62 -8.07 0.33
N SER A 57 -8.66 -7.93 1.23
CA SER A 57 -8.95 -7.85 2.65
C SER A 57 -7.83 -7.11 3.37
N LYS A 58 -8.11 -6.77 4.63
CA LYS A 58 -7.09 -6.15 5.47
C LYS A 58 -5.88 -7.08 5.62
N GLU A 59 -6.16 -8.35 5.73
CA GLU A 59 -5.10 -9.35 5.86
C GLU A 59 -4.20 -9.35 4.65
N LYS A 60 -4.79 -9.33 3.46
CA LYS A 60 -4.00 -9.29 2.23
C LYS A 60 -3.17 -8.01 2.16
N LEU A 61 -3.78 -6.91 2.54
CA LEU A 61 -3.08 -5.63 2.54
C LEU A 61 -1.90 -5.66 3.50
N TYR A 62 -2.12 -6.19 4.68
CA TYR A 62 -1.06 -6.30 5.69
C TYR A 62 0.09 -7.15 5.15
N THR A 63 -0.25 -8.26 4.52
CA THR A 63 0.75 -9.14 3.95
C THR A 63 1.60 -8.42 2.91
N GLU A 64 0.96 -7.63 2.05
CA GLU A 64 1.68 -6.90 1.02
C GLU A 64 2.62 -5.85 1.61
N VAL A 65 2.14 -5.14 2.64
CA VAL A 65 2.98 -4.16 3.32
C VAL A 65 4.19 -4.84 3.94
N PHE A 66 3.96 -5.95 4.59
CA PHE A 66 5.02 -6.70 5.26
C PHE A 66 6.03 -7.22 4.24
N LYS A 67 5.56 -7.71 3.11
CA LYS A 67 6.45 -8.21 2.07
C LYS A 67 7.35 -7.11 1.54
N GLN A 68 6.79 -5.94 1.30
CA GLN A 68 7.59 -4.82 0.82
C GLN A 68 8.68 -4.45 1.80
N THR A 69 8.31 -4.36 3.06
CA THR A 69 9.26 -4.01 4.10
C THR A 69 10.38 -5.04 4.20
N SER A 70 10.00 -6.31 4.17
CA SER A 70 10.98 -7.38 4.24
C SER A 70 11.93 -7.35 3.06
N THR A 71 11.38 -7.13 1.88
CA THR A 71 12.20 -7.06 0.68
C THR A 71 13.20 -5.92 0.76
N ALA A 72 12.75 -4.78 1.25
CA ALA A 72 13.62 -3.62 1.38
C ALA A 72 14.75 -3.91 2.36
N ILE A 73 14.42 -4.57 3.47
CA ILE A 73 15.42 -4.91 4.47
C ILE A 73 16.45 -5.88 3.88
N TRP A 74 15.97 -6.88 3.16
CA TRP A 74 16.86 -7.84 2.53
C TRP A 74 17.81 -7.17 1.57
N ASP A 75 17.28 -6.28 0.76
CA ASP A 75 18.12 -5.56 -0.19
C ASP A 75 19.20 -4.76 0.52
N SER A 76 18.86 -4.21 1.67
CA SER A 76 19.81 -3.40 2.41
C SER A 76 20.89 -4.23 3.09
N VAL A 77 20.51 -5.37 3.65
CA VAL A 77 21.45 -6.13 4.48
C VAL A 77 22.19 -7.23 3.76
N THR A 78 21.80 -7.56 2.57
CA THR A 78 22.53 -8.59 1.82
C THR A 78 23.04 -8.04 0.52
N PRO A 79 23.98 -7.17 0.64
CA PRO A 79 24.52 -6.55 -0.56
C PRO A 79 25.29 -7.53 -1.40
N ALA A 80 25.81 -8.50 -0.80
CA ALA A 80 26.62 -9.38 -1.61
C ALA A 80 26.01 -10.65 -1.86
#